data_bebdb1f022ea9c49003d6e7773591e51
#
_entry.id   bebdb1f022ea9c49003d6e7773591e51
#
_cell.length_a   1.000
_cell.length_b   1.000
_cell.length_c   1.000
_cell.angle_alpha   90.00
_cell.angle_beta   90.00
_cell.angle_gamma   90.00
#
_symmetry.space_group_name_H-M   'P 1'
#
loop_
_entity.id
_entity.type
_entity.pdbx_description
1 polymer ?
#
loop_
_entity_poly.entity_id
_entity_poly.type
_entity_poly.pdbx_seq_one_letter_code
_entity_poly.pdbx_strand_id
1 'polypeptide(L)'
;MKISSPNIKGAIVRIAILLVCISIGWYLKGRLSPSAQGMGYGMGEVYVLAQKSETKDITSAQTKISYVETINEVNILPQVTGTVENVLFQEGKFVNEGDVLFEIDPSKYQAAYDLAKARLDSAKANLVRAERDYNRQVKLSSEKFASKATFDSSQSGYLQAKAAVEEAQANLDVAKIDLDNTKVTAPISGRIGKALVTKGNYVVASNQVLAKIVQISPMRISFSLTDKEVLQVKKMGHKAEDLTARITLADGEVIDEKVVDKFLNNEINSSTATVSIFVDVDNSDQKLIPGNYVQSAILTGKPTYSVVVP
;
A
#
# COMPACT_ATOMS: atom_id res chain seq x y z
N MET A 1 41.39 -16.27 -133.05
CA MET A 1 40.71 -15.98 -131.75
C MET A 1 40.81 -17.24 -130.93
N LYS A 2 41.77 -17.30 -130.04
CA LYS A 2 41.99 -18.51 -129.21
C LYS A 2 41.33 -18.31 -127.80
N ILE A 3 40.36 -19.07 -127.53
CA ILE A 3 39.74 -19.08 -126.20
C ILE A 3 40.55 -20.05 -125.29
N SER A 4 41.14 -19.50 -124.31
CA SER A 4 41.90 -20.22 -123.32
C SER A 4 40.94 -20.94 -122.36
N SER A 5 41.15 -22.24 -122.23
CA SER A 5 40.39 -23.09 -121.26
C SER A 5 40.72 -22.79 -119.83
N PRO A 6 39.75 -22.67 -118.92
CA PRO A 6 40.00 -22.42 -117.51
C PRO A 6 40.64 -23.63 -116.80
N ASN A 7 41.61 -23.36 -116.00
CA ASN A 7 42.42 -24.34 -115.29
C ASN A 7 41.56 -24.97 -114.11
N ILE A 8 40.82 -26.04 -114.41
CA ILE A 8 39.86 -26.73 -113.58
C ILE A 8 40.57 -27.29 -112.33
N LYS A 9 41.88 -27.65 -112.40
CA LYS A 9 42.60 -28.14 -111.27
C LYS A 9 42.79 -27.06 -110.16
N GLY A 10 42.97 -25.80 -110.52
CA GLY A 10 43.13 -24.73 -109.55
C GLY A 10 41.79 -24.36 -108.80
N ALA A 11 40.68 -24.58 -109.53
CA ALA A 11 39.34 -24.34 -108.90
C ALA A 11 38.99 -25.43 -107.88
N ILE A 12 39.31 -26.65 -108.19
CA ILE A 12 39.09 -27.84 -107.28
C ILE A 12 39.92 -27.69 -105.97
N VAL A 13 41.18 -27.28 -106.11
CA VAL A 13 42.05 -27.07 -104.92
C VAL A 13 41.56 -25.90 -104.04
N ARG A 14 41.04 -24.84 -104.66
CA ARG A 14 40.48 -23.72 -103.86
C ARG A 14 39.17 -24.12 -103.18
N ILE A 15 38.35 -24.93 -103.80
CA ILE A 15 37.09 -25.42 -103.16
C ILE A 15 37.42 -26.41 -101.98
N ALA A 16 38.44 -27.30 -102.17
CA ALA A 16 38.89 -28.17 -101.17
C ALA A 16 39.43 -27.45 -99.92
N ILE A 17 40.22 -26.39 -100.16
CA ILE A 17 40.76 -25.54 -99.07
C ILE A 17 39.63 -24.79 -98.40
N LEU A 18 38.61 -24.34 -99.09
CA LEU A 18 37.43 -23.69 -98.52
C LEU A 18 36.61 -24.63 -97.64
N LEU A 19 36.43 -25.88 -98.08
CA LEU A 19 35.72 -26.91 -97.31
C LEU A 19 36.51 -27.29 -96.06
N VAL A 20 37.85 -27.38 -96.17
CA VAL A 20 38.67 -27.64 -94.95
C VAL A 20 38.64 -26.48 -94.01
N CYS A 21 38.67 -25.25 -94.50
CA CYS A 21 38.53 -24.05 -93.61
C CYS A 21 37.17 -24.00 -92.92
N ILE A 22 36.09 -24.39 -93.64
CA ILE A 22 34.75 -24.39 -93.10
C ILE A 22 34.62 -25.53 -92.04
N SER A 23 35.20 -26.70 -92.32
CA SER A 23 35.17 -27.80 -91.38
C SER A 23 36.00 -27.50 -90.10
N ILE A 24 37.17 -26.82 -90.27
CA ILE A 24 37.96 -26.35 -89.12
C ILE A 24 37.26 -25.27 -88.34
N GLY A 25 36.60 -24.32 -89.06
CA GLY A 25 35.78 -23.30 -88.42
C GLY A 25 34.62 -23.87 -87.61
N TRP A 26 33.97 -24.91 -88.11
CA TRP A 26 32.87 -25.58 -87.47
C TRP A 26 33.36 -26.39 -86.24
N TYR A 27 34.53 -27.04 -86.41
CA TYR A 27 35.18 -27.80 -85.29
C TYR A 27 35.66 -26.83 -84.23
N LEU A 28 36.19 -25.69 -84.56
CA LEU A 28 36.62 -24.65 -83.61
C LEU A 28 35.42 -23.96 -82.95
N LYS A 29 34.33 -23.79 -83.68
CA LYS A 29 33.08 -23.20 -83.12
C LYS A 29 32.46 -24.13 -82.12
N GLY A 30 32.59 -25.45 -82.25
CA GLY A 30 32.12 -26.42 -81.33
C GLY A 30 32.96 -26.50 -80.04
N ARG A 31 34.22 -26.03 -80.09
CA ARG A 31 35.12 -26.01 -78.90
C ARG A 31 35.22 -24.63 -78.29
N LEU A 32 34.89 -23.56 -78.97
CA LEU A 32 34.94 -22.18 -78.48
C LEU A 32 33.56 -21.57 -78.19
N SER A 33 32.52 -22.38 -78.19
CA SER A 33 31.28 -21.90 -77.61
C SER A 33 31.52 -21.79 -76.09
N PRO A 34 31.56 -20.55 -75.52
CA PRO A 34 31.46 -20.45 -74.09
C PRO A 34 30.11 -21.08 -73.74
N SER A 35 30.13 -22.18 -73.00
CA SER A 35 28.96 -22.63 -72.31
C SER A 35 28.45 -21.38 -71.57
N ALA A 36 27.34 -20.86 -72.07
CA ALA A 36 26.56 -19.93 -71.27
C ALA A 36 26.20 -20.74 -69.99
N GLN A 37 27.11 -20.68 -69.06
CA GLN A 37 26.70 -20.95 -67.65
C GLN A 37 25.56 -19.98 -67.44
N GLY A 38 24.35 -20.52 -67.54
CA GLY A 38 23.19 -19.85 -67.03
C GLY A 38 23.58 -19.42 -65.63
N MET A 39 23.72 -18.13 -65.40
CA MET A 39 23.59 -17.59 -64.09
C MET A 39 22.16 -18.01 -63.66
N GLY A 40 22.08 -19.25 -63.17
CA GLY A 40 21.04 -19.58 -62.21
C GLY A 40 21.25 -18.63 -61.09
N TYR A 41 20.39 -17.64 -60.99
CA TYR A 41 20.17 -17.00 -59.71
C TYR A 41 19.80 -18.19 -58.83
N GLY A 42 20.77 -18.74 -58.13
CA GLY A 42 20.58 -19.57 -56.97
C GLY A 42 19.80 -18.64 -56.04
N MET A 43 18.50 -18.84 -55.99
CA MET A 43 17.76 -18.42 -54.81
C MET A 43 18.45 -19.16 -53.69
N GLY A 44 19.46 -18.50 -53.07
CA GLY A 44 19.99 -18.92 -51.80
C GLY A 44 18.77 -19.07 -50.91
N GLU A 45 18.65 -20.22 -50.25
CA GLU A 45 17.61 -20.42 -49.28
C GLU A 45 17.65 -19.21 -48.36
N VAL A 46 16.63 -18.34 -48.48
CA VAL A 46 16.48 -17.21 -47.58
C VAL A 46 16.08 -17.81 -46.26
N TYR A 47 17.04 -17.96 -45.36
CA TYR A 47 16.76 -18.35 -44.01
C TYR A 47 15.98 -17.21 -43.34
N VAL A 48 14.69 -17.37 -43.24
CA VAL A 48 13.83 -16.51 -42.46
C VAL A 48 13.83 -17.03 -41.03
N LEU A 49 14.35 -16.22 -40.12
CA LEU A 49 14.15 -16.43 -38.70
C LEU A 49 12.67 -16.23 -38.40
N ALA A 50 11.94 -17.31 -38.26
CA ALA A 50 10.57 -17.26 -37.79
C ALA A 50 10.58 -17.32 -36.26
N GLN A 51 10.23 -16.23 -35.63
CA GLN A 51 10.00 -16.22 -34.18
C GLN A 51 8.50 -16.36 -33.95
N LYS A 52 8.13 -17.25 -33.01
CA LYS A 52 6.74 -17.42 -32.60
C LYS A 52 6.26 -16.12 -31.99
N SER A 53 5.19 -15.55 -32.56
CA SER A 53 4.56 -14.37 -32.00
C SER A 53 3.96 -14.68 -30.62
N GLU A 54 4.20 -13.81 -29.67
CA GLU A 54 3.63 -13.91 -28.33
C GLU A 54 2.45 -12.96 -28.19
N THR A 55 1.41 -13.44 -27.54
CA THR A 55 0.28 -12.58 -27.17
C THR A 55 0.68 -11.80 -25.91
N LYS A 56 0.80 -10.49 -26.03
CA LYS A 56 1.04 -9.61 -24.88
C LYS A 56 -0.18 -8.75 -24.59
N ASP A 57 -0.35 -8.44 -23.33
CA ASP A 57 -1.30 -7.44 -22.87
C ASP A 57 -0.77 -6.05 -23.28
N ILE A 58 -1.46 -5.41 -24.23
CA ILE A 58 -1.17 -4.06 -24.72
C ILE A 58 -2.17 -3.03 -24.18
N THR A 59 -2.81 -3.34 -23.05
CA THR A 59 -3.72 -2.41 -22.41
C THR A 59 -3.02 -1.07 -22.21
N SER A 60 -3.64 0.01 -22.65
CA SER A 60 -3.09 1.34 -22.48
C SER A 60 -2.88 1.63 -21.00
N ALA A 61 -1.65 1.74 -20.59
CA ALA A 61 -1.25 2.03 -19.23
C ALA A 61 -0.60 3.41 -19.16
N GLN A 62 -1.09 4.24 -18.26
CA GLN A 62 -0.42 5.49 -17.91
C GLN A 62 0.43 5.26 -16.66
N THR A 63 1.75 5.33 -16.82
CA THR A 63 2.65 5.21 -15.68
C THR A 63 2.75 6.55 -14.95
N LYS A 64 2.52 6.52 -13.65
CA LYS A 64 2.63 7.66 -12.75
C LYS A 64 3.62 7.34 -11.64
N ILE A 65 4.38 8.35 -11.22
CA ILE A 65 5.14 8.26 -9.99
C ILE A 65 4.15 8.40 -8.83
N SER A 66 4.20 7.45 -7.92
CA SER A 66 3.31 7.35 -6.78
C SER A 66 4.11 7.34 -5.50
N TYR A 67 3.52 7.84 -4.45
CA TYR A 67 4.12 7.90 -3.14
C TYR A 67 3.46 6.90 -2.19
N VAL A 68 4.28 6.17 -1.45
CA VAL A 68 3.82 5.20 -0.46
C VAL A 68 3.70 5.88 0.88
N GLU A 69 2.50 5.88 1.43
CA GLU A 69 2.20 6.47 2.74
C GLU A 69 1.49 5.46 3.64
N THR A 70 1.53 5.73 4.92
CA THR A 70 0.79 4.92 5.90
C THR A 70 -0.66 5.38 5.97
N ILE A 71 -1.57 4.45 6.21
CA ILE A 71 -2.98 4.79 6.47
C ILE A 71 -3.10 5.39 7.87
N ASN A 72 -2.44 4.77 8.85
CA ASN A 72 -2.47 5.21 10.22
C ASN A 72 -1.05 5.36 10.78
N GLU A 73 -0.79 6.49 11.38
CA GLU A 73 0.40 6.74 12.19
C GLU A 73 0.00 7.45 13.48
N VAL A 74 0.58 7.03 14.58
CA VAL A 74 0.25 7.58 15.88
C VAL A 74 1.52 7.94 16.65
N ASN A 75 1.56 9.17 17.13
CA ASN A 75 2.55 9.61 18.09
C ASN A 75 2.09 9.22 19.50
N ILE A 76 2.88 8.41 20.18
CA ILE A 76 2.60 7.98 21.54
C ILE A 76 2.96 9.10 22.51
N LEU A 77 1.94 9.58 23.21
CA LEU A 77 2.09 10.62 24.23
C LEU A 77 1.72 10.06 25.61
N PRO A 78 2.39 10.47 26.67
CA PRO A 78 1.99 10.10 28.02
C PRO A 78 0.68 10.81 28.39
N GLN A 79 -0.23 10.13 29.07
CA GLN A 79 -1.47 10.73 29.57
C GLN A 79 -1.30 11.23 31.01
N VAL A 80 -0.25 10.79 31.69
CA VAL A 80 0.09 11.20 33.04
C VAL A 80 1.54 11.69 33.12
N THR A 81 1.83 12.48 34.14
CA THR A 81 3.14 13.10 34.36
C THR A 81 3.94 12.29 35.38
N GLY A 82 5.18 11.95 35.06
CA GLY A 82 6.05 11.22 35.96
C GLY A 82 7.39 10.82 35.36
N THR A 83 8.15 10.02 36.05
CA THR A 83 9.43 9.49 35.57
C THR A 83 9.20 8.17 34.85
N VAL A 84 9.81 8.01 33.67
CA VAL A 84 9.77 6.72 32.94
C VAL A 84 10.57 5.68 33.72
N GLU A 85 9.91 4.66 34.17
CA GLU A 85 10.51 3.59 34.93
C GLU A 85 11.09 2.49 34.04
N ASN A 86 10.34 2.13 33.00
CA ASN A 86 10.76 1.10 32.03
C ASN A 86 10.32 1.45 30.60
N VAL A 87 11.12 0.97 29.63
CA VAL A 87 10.77 0.91 28.21
C VAL A 87 10.72 -0.57 27.84
N LEU A 88 9.54 -1.05 27.42
CA LEU A 88 9.24 -2.50 27.33
C LEU A 88 9.22 -3.04 25.90
N PHE A 89 9.51 -2.22 24.90
CA PHE A 89 9.55 -2.65 23.51
C PHE A 89 10.97 -2.60 22.93
N GLN A 90 11.16 -3.28 21.81
CA GLN A 90 12.37 -3.17 21.01
C GLN A 90 12.14 -2.23 19.83
N GLU A 91 13.05 -1.29 19.66
CA GLU A 91 12.99 -0.31 18.56
C GLU A 91 12.97 -0.99 17.19
N GLY A 92 12.11 -0.49 16.29
CA GLY A 92 11.95 -1.00 14.94
C GLY A 92 11.19 -2.33 14.83
N LYS A 93 10.71 -2.90 15.94
CA LYS A 93 9.91 -4.12 15.93
C LYS A 93 8.43 -3.86 15.77
N PHE A 94 7.70 -4.92 15.47
CA PHE A 94 6.25 -4.90 15.41
C PHE A 94 5.69 -4.98 16.82
N VAL A 95 4.66 -4.18 17.11
CA VAL A 95 3.89 -4.18 18.36
C VAL A 95 2.42 -4.35 18.03
N ASN A 96 1.69 -5.02 18.92
CA ASN A 96 0.25 -5.18 18.79
C ASN A 96 -0.49 -4.10 19.58
N GLU A 97 -1.70 -3.78 19.15
CA GLU A 97 -2.59 -2.93 19.91
C GLU A 97 -2.77 -3.49 21.32
N GLY A 98 -2.64 -2.62 22.34
CA GLY A 98 -2.71 -2.97 23.75
C GLY A 98 -1.37 -3.36 24.39
N ASP A 99 -0.30 -3.60 23.62
CA ASP A 99 1.02 -3.88 24.19
C ASP A 99 1.51 -2.70 25.03
N VAL A 100 2.04 -2.98 26.25
CA VAL A 100 2.62 -1.95 27.10
C VAL A 100 3.99 -1.55 26.56
N LEU A 101 4.15 -0.27 26.26
CA LEU A 101 5.36 0.29 25.67
C LEU A 101 6.27 0.96 26.70
N PHE A 102 5.67 1.75 27.58
CA PHE A 102 6.37 2.46 28.65
C PHE A 102 5.65 2.28 29.97
N GLU A 103 6.41 2.26 31.05
CA GLU A 103 5.91 2.36 32.41
C GLU A 103 6.40 3.67 33.03
N ILE A 104 5.46 4.46 33.53
CA ILE A 104 5.70 5.66 34.30
C ILE A 104 5.53 5.30 35.79
N ASP A 105 6.36 5.86 36.66
CA ASP A 105 6.32 5.60 38.10
C ASP A 105 4.87 5.68 38.64
N PRO A 106 4.29 4.55 39.05
CA PRO A 106 2.91 4.47 39.50
C PRO A 106 2.70 4.89 40.95
N SER A 107 3.77 5.10 41.73
CA SER A 107 3.72 5.22 43.20
C SER A 107 2.73 6.30 43.65
N LYS A 108 2.76 7.48 43.04
CA LYS A 108 1.84 8.58 43.34
C LYS A 108 0.39 8.23 43.00
N TYR A 109 0.18 7.61 41.85
CA TYR A 109 -1.15 7.26 41.32
C TYR A 109 -1.76 6.09 42.11
N GLN A 110 -0.93 5.12 42.49
CA GLN A 110 -1.34 4.04 43.38
C GLN A 110 -1.82 4.57 44.72
N ALA A 111 -1.06 5.48 45.36
CA ALA A 111 -1.46 6.09 46.61
C ALA A 111 -2.78 6.88 46.51
N ALA A 112 -2.99 7.59 45.36
CA ALA A 112 -4.24 8.31 45.10
C ALA A 112 -5.43 7.33 44.94
N TYR A 113 -5.23 6.24 44.22
CA TYR A 113 -6.22 5.18 44.05
C TYR A 113 -6.60 4.56 45.40
N ASP A 114 -5.62 4.19 46.22
CA ASP A 114 -5.86 3.59 47.54
C ASP A 114 -6.61 4.56 48.48
N LEU A 115 -6.29 5.87 48.41
CA LEU A 115 -7.02 6.89 49.18
C LEU A 115 -8.48 7.01 48.71
N ALA A 116 -8.72 7.03 47.38
CA ALA A 116 -10.07 7.12 46.83
C ALA A 116 -10.89 5.88 47.17
N LYS A 117 -10.26 4.70 47.15
CA LYS A 117 -10.88 3.44 47.58
C LYS A 117 -11.30 3.47 49.04
N ALA A 118 -10.43 3.93 49.93
CA ALA A 118 -10.76 4.05 51.36
C ALA A 118 -11.93 5.04 51.60
N ARG A 119 -12.02 6.14 50.82
CA ARG A 119 -13.15 7.07 50.90
C ARG A 119 -14.46 6.44 50.42
N LEU A 120 -14.43 5.65 49.36
CA LEU A 120 -15.59 4.89 48.90
C LEU A 120 -16.08 3.90 49.95
N ASP A 121 -15.15 3.16 50.57
CA ASP A 121 -15.50 2.19 51.63
C ASP A 121 -16.12 2.90 52.84
N SER A 122 -15.64 4.08 53.22
CA SER A 122 -16.23 4.94 54.26
C SER A 122 -17.64 5.42 53.88
N ALA A 123 -17.83 5.87 52.65
CA ALA A 123 -19.14 6.31 52.12
C ALA A 123 -20.16 5.15 52.12
N LYS A 124 -19.75 3.95 51.70
CA LYS A 124 -20.57 2.74 51.75
C LYS A 124 -20.99 2.36 53.18
N ALA A 125 -20.08 2.45 54.13
CA ALA A 125 -20.39 2.21 55.53
C ALA A 125 -21.42 3.20 56.09
N ASN A 126 -21.30 4.50 55.72
CA ASN A 126 -22.28 5.53 56.06
C ASN A 126 -23.65 5.30 55.39
N LEU A 127 -23.68 4.85 54.14
CA LEU A 127 -24.93 4.49 53.44
C LEU A 127 -25.64 3.35 54.14
N VAL A 128 -24.92 2.28 54.52
CA VAL A 128 -25.50 1.14 55.25
C VAL A 128 -26.12 1.60 56.58
N ARG A 129 -25.49 2.54 57.30
CA ARG A 129 -26.05 3.11 58.50
C ARG A 129 -27.33 3.91 58.23
N ALA A 130 -27.29 4.85 57.24
CA ALA A 130 -28.40 5.68 56.87
C ALA A 130 -29.62 4.86 56.34
N GLU A 131 -29.37 3.81 55.60
CA GLU A 131 -30.36 2.86 55.11
C GLU A 131 -31.05 2.13 56.26
N ARG A 132 -30.28 1.65 57.24
CA ARG A 132 -30.87 1.00 58.44
C ARG A 132 -31.73 1.97 59.22
N ASP A 133 -31.30 3.22 59.39
CA ASP A 133 -32.05 4.25 60.09
C ASP A 133 -33.31 4.60 59.34
N TYR A 134 -33.26 4.80 58.01
CA TYR A 134 -34.42 5.02 57.18
C TYR A 134 -35.42 3.85 57.24
N ASN A 135 -34.96 2.61 57.07
CA ASN A 135 -35.82 1.42 57.13
C ASN A 135 -36.49 1.25 58.50
N ARG A 136 -35.84 1.66 59.56
CA ARG A 136 -36.40 1.69 60.94
C ARG A 136 -37.54 2.73 60.98
N GLN A 137 -37.35 3.93 60.44
CA GLN A 137 -38.35 4.99 60.42
C GLN A 137 -39.55 4.63 59.52
N VAL A 138 -39.31 3.93 58.41
CA VAL A 138 -40.38 3.39 57.53
C VAL A 138 -41.30 2.46 58.34
N LYS A 139 -40.74 1.54 59.15
CA LYS A 139 -41.52 0.62 59.99
C LYS A 139 -42.30 1.38 61.09
N LEU A 140 -41.66 2.30 61.81
CA LEU A 140 -42.31 3.09 62.89
C LEU A 140 -43.42 4.02 62.30
N SER A 141 -43.21 4.55 61.12
CA SER A 141 -44.24 5.39 60.43
C SER A 141 -45.45 4.56 60.03
N SER A 142 -45.26 3.33 59.53
CA SER A 142 -46.38 2.45 59.20
C SER A 142 -47.23 2.06 60.43
N GLU A 143 -46.60 1.99 61.59
CA GLU A 143 -47.23 1.72 62.89
C GLU A 143 -47.77 2.99 63.57
N LYS A 144 -47.71 4.17 62.93
CA LYS A 144 -48.09 5.50 63.43
C LYS A 144 -47.31 5.98 64.65
N PHE A 145 -46.11 5.46 64.92
CA PHE A 145 -45.25 5.85 66.01
C PHE A 145 -44.17 6.86 65.62
N ALA A 146 -43.99 7.20 64.35
CA ALA A 146 -42.99 8.16 63.91
C ALA A 146 -43.63 9.52 63.54
N SER A 147 -42.94 10.63 63.88
CA SER A 147 -43.27 11.95 63.35
C SER A 147 -42.91 12.04 61.86
N LYS A 148 -43.74 12.73 61.08
CA LYS A 148 -43.45 12.98 59.64
C LYS A 148 -42.09 13.66 59.44
N ALA A 149 -41.75 14.64 60.28
CA ALA A 149 -40.46 15.35 60.17
C ALA A 149 -39.25 14.41 60.39
N THR A 150 -39.39 13.42 61.31
CA THR A 150 -38.30 12.41 61.54
C THR A 150 -38.17 11.48 60.35
N PHE A 151 -39.30 11.08 59.72
CA PHE A 151 -39.26 10.26 58.51
C PHE A 151 -38.64 11.01 57.38
N ASP A 152 -39.07 12.25 57.06
CA ASP A 152 -38.53 13.08 55.98
C ASP A 152 -37.05 13.35 56.16
N SER A 153 -36.57 13.55 57.41
CA SER A 153 -35.13 13.70 57.75
C SER A 153 -34.35 12.45 57.49
N SER A 154 -34.85 11.27 57.88
CA SER A 154 -34.18 10.00 57.66
C SER A 154 -34.10 9.63 56.17
N GLN A 155 -35.15 9.93 55.40
CA GLN A 155 -35.16 9.77 53.95
C GLN A 155 -34.13 10.66 53.29
N SER A 156 -34.07 11.93 53.68
CA SER A 156 -33.06 12.87 53.16
C SER A 156 -31.67 12.43 53.48
N GLY A 157 -31.41 11.93 54.70
CA GLY A 157 -30.10 11.37 55.12
C GLY A 157 -29.70 10.14 54.32
N TYR A 158 -30.64 9.24 54.02
CA TYR A 158 -30.41 8.12 53.15
C TYR A 158 -30.01 8.53 51.70
N LEU A 159 -30.78 9.46 51.14
CA LEU A 159 -30.51 9.99 49.77
C LEU A 159 -29.18 10.72 49.72
N GLN A 160 -28.82 11.49 50.74
CA GLN A 160 -27.51 12.13 50.82
C GLN A 160 -26.37 11.10 50.91
N ALA A 161 -26.52 10.07 51.74
CA ALA A 161 -25.52 9.02 51.86
C ALA A 161 -25.36 8.22 50.55
N LYS A 162 -26.44 8.00 49.82
CA LYS A 162 -26.45 7.38 48.51
C LYS A 162 -25.65 8.23 47.47
N ALA A 163 -25.92 9.52 47.43
CA ALA A 163 -25.24 10.45 46.56
C ALA A 163 -23.72 10.53 46.90
N ALA A 164 -23.36 10.46 48.19
CA ALA A 164 -21.96 10.45 48.61
C ALA A 164 -21.21 9.19 48.15
N VAL A 165 -21.89 8.02 48.08
CA VAL A 165 -21.29 6.80 47.52
C VAL A 165 -21.05 6.97 46.02
N GLU A 166 -21.99 7.54 45.26
CA GLU A 166 -21.87 7.80 43.84
C GLU A 166 -20.71 8.78 43.53
N GLU A 167 -20.57 9.84 44.37
CA GLU A 167 -19.44 10.77 44.28
C GLU A 167 -18.10 10.08 44.55
N ALA A 168 -18.02 9.28 45.63
CA ALA A 168 -16.80 8.58 46.00
C ALA A 168 -16.43 7.52 44.96
N GLN A 169 -17.42 6.86 44.35
CA GLN A 169 -17.18 5.93 43.23
C GLN A 169 -16.59 6.66 42.01
N ALA A 170 -17.15 7.80 41.62
CA ALA A 170 -16.61 8.59 40.51
C ALA A 170 -15.17 9.03 40.78
N ASN A 171 -14.85 9.46 41.99
CA ASN A 171 -13.48 9.81 42.36
C ASN A 171 -12.53 8.61 42.32
N LEU A 172 -12.98 7.41 42.67
CA LEU A 172 -12.17 6.19 42.53
C LEU A 172 -11.94 5.84 41.08
N ASP A 173 -12.94 6.01 40.23
CA ASP A 173 -12.83 5.72 38.80
C ASP A 173 -11.81 6.66 38.12
N VAL A 174 -11.81 7.95 38.48
CA VAL A 174 -10.78 8.90 37.99
C VAL A 174 -9.39 8.48 38.46
N ALA A 175 -9.20 8.17 39.74
CA ALA A 175 -7.90 7.73 40.24
C ALA A 175 -7.42 6.42 39.61
N LYS A 176 -8.35 5.53 39.27
CA LYS A 176 -8.06 4.31 38.54
C LYS A 176 -7.58 4.59 37.11
N ILE A 177 -8.27 5.48 36.37
CA ILE A 177 -7.86 5.88 35.04
C ILE A 177 -6.45 6.46 35.04
N ASP A 178 -6.13 7.33 36.02
CA ASP A 178 -4.80 7.90 36.14
C ASP A 178 -3.73 6.84 36.44
N LEU A 179 -4.05 5.85 37.25
CA LEU A 179 -3.16 4.73 37.55
C LEU A 179 -2.98 3.82 36.32
N ASP A 180 -4.06 3.51 35.60
CA ASP A 180 -4.00 2.71 34.39
C ASP A 180 -3.16 3.42 33.30
N ASN A 181 -3.26 4.75 33.21
CA ASN A 181 -2.49 5.58 32.28
C ASN A 181 -0.98 5.67 32.61
N THR A 182 -0.53 5.17 33.77
CA THR A 182 0.91 4.99 34.03
C THR A 182 1.54 3.94 33.12
N LYS A 183 0.73 3.02 32.59
CA LYS A 183 1.12 2.06 31.55
C LYS A 183 0.72 2.60 30.20
N VAL A 184 1.69 3.13 29.47
CA VAL A 184 1.46 3.66 28.14
C VAL A 184 1.40 2.50 27.15
N THR A 185 0.24 2.28 26.53
CA THR A 185 -0.01 1.16 25.61
C THR A 185 -0.04 1.62 24.15
N ALA A 186 0.15 0.67 23.25
CA ALA A 186 0.03 0.89 21.81
C ALA A 186 -1.46 1.03 21.43
N PRO A 187 -1.89 2.17 20.83
CA PRO A 187 -3.27 2.37 20.41
C PRO A 187 -3.61 1.70 19.06
N ILE A 188 -2.60 1.30 18.30
CA ILE A 188 -2.71 0.56 17.03
C ILE A 188 -1.62 -0.49 16.93
N SER A 189 -1.87 -1.53 16.15
CA SER A 189 -0.83 -2.48 15.78
C SER A 189 0.01 -1.89 14.64
N GLY A 190 1.35 -2.06 14.71
CA GLY A 190 2.25 -1.53 13.70
C GLY A 190 3.72 -1.65 14.08
N ARG A 191 4.58 -1.06 13.28
CA ARG A 191 6.01 -0.97 13.59
C ARG A 191 6.29 0.26 14.43
N ILE A 192 6.89 0.04 15.59
CA ILE A 192 7.30 1.12 16.48
C ILE A 192 8.67 1.66 16.05
N GLY A 193 8.82 2.98 16.05
CA GLY A 193 10.09 3.66 15.80
C GLY A 193 11.06 3.57 16.99
N LYS A 194 12.02 4.48 17.01
CA LYS A 194 12.94 4.63 18.14
C LYS A 194 12.21 5.23 19.34
N ALA A 195 12.65 4.89 20.54
CA ALA A 195 12.26 5.58 21.77
C ALA A 195 12.88 7.01 21.77
N LEU A 196 12.04 8.01 21.96
CA LEU A 196 12.49 9.41 22.08
C LEU A 196 12.83 9.79 23.51
N VAL A 197 12.45 8.91 24.45
CA VAL A 197 12.75 9.04 25.89
C VAL A 197 13.27 7.70 26.40
N THR A 198 14.15 7.79 27.41
CA THR A 198 14.77 6.62 28.03
C THR A 198 14.37 6.52 29.50
N LYS A 199 14.64 5.38 30.11
CA LYS A 199 14.45 5.17 31.55
C LYS A 199 15.10 6.30 32.35
N GLY A 200 14.39 6.81 33.37
CA GLY A 200 14.83 7.91 34.22
C GLY A 200 14.46 9.30 33.74
N ASN A 201 13.98 9.46 32.50
CA ASN A 201 13.50 10.76 32.03
C ASN A 201 12.15 11.11 32.67
N TYR A 202 11.99 12.39 33.00
CA TYR A 202 10.71 12.93 33.43
C TYR A 202 9.88 13.36 32.25
N VAL A 203 8.63 12.90 32.18
CA VAL A 203 7.70 13.21 31.09
C VAL A 203 6.48 13.95 31.62
N VAL A 204 5.92 14.82 30.77
CA VAL A 204 4.74 15.62 31.10
C VAL A 204 3.58 15.20 30.20
N ALA A 205 2.40 15.03 30.80
CA ALA A 205 1.20 14.61 30.11
C ALA A 205 0.94 15.45 28.85
N SER A 206 0.67 14.78 27.73
CA SER A 206 0.29 15.36 26.43
C SER A 206 1.30 16.34 25.80
N ASN A 207 2.51 16.45 26.34
CA ASN A 207 3.49 17.44 25.88
C ASN A 207 4.66 16.87 25.08
N GLN A 208 5.00 15.60 25.28
CA GLN A 208 6.22 15.01 24.73
C GLN A 208 5.88 13.69 24.02
N VAL A 209 6.33 13.57 22.76
CA VAL A 209 6.22 12.29 22.03
C VAL A 209 7.24 11.31 22.61
N LEU A 210 6.77 10.13 23.02
CA LEU A 210 7.60 9.05 23.57
C LEU A 210 8.15 8.15 22.46
N ALA A 211 7.30 7.80 21.49
CA ALA A 211 7.61 7.00 20.33
C ALA A 211 6.58 7.26 19.24
N LYS A 212 6.82 6.74 18.04
CA LYS A 212 5.87 6.78 16.91
C LYS A 212 5.59 5.36 16.46
N ILE A 213 4.31 5.02 16.28
CA ILE A 213 3.89 3.75 15.67
C ILE A 213 3.33 4.04 14.28
N VAL A 214 3.72 3.19 13.35
CA VAL A 214 3.33 3.29 11.94
C VAL A 214 2.71 1.97 11.53
N GLN A 215 1.48 2.02 11.04
CA GLN A 215 0.84 0.85 10.45
C GLN A 215 1.55 0.49 9.16
N ILE A 216 1.93 -0.78 8.98
CA ILE A 216 2.69 -1.27 7.83
C ILE A 216 1.85 -2.09 6.85
N SER A 217 0.67 -2.53 7.23
CA SER A 217 -0.31 -3.19 6.36
C SER A 217 -1.72 -2.88 6.86
N PRO A 218 -2.65 -2.53 5.94
CA PRO A 218 -2.42 -2.15 4.56
C PRO A 218 -1.65 -0.83 4.43
N MET A 219 -1.02 -0.62 3.26
CA MET A 219 -0.32 0.62 2.91
C MET A 219 -1.12 1.40 1.87
N ARG A 220 -0.99 2.71 1.88
CA ARG A 220 -1.62 3.59 0.90
C ARG A 220 -0.62 4.06 -0.14
N ILE A 221 -1.02 3.95 -1.41
CA ILE A 221 -0.29 4.49 -2.54
C ILE A 221 -1.07 5.65 -3.08
N SER A 222 -0.46 6.82 -3.07
CA SER A 222 -1.05 8.06 -3.58
C SER A 222 -0.40 8.48 -4.89
N PHE A 223 -1.21 8.84 -5.87
CA PHE A 223 -0.77 9.45 -7.12
C PHE A 223 -1.79 10.48 -7.58
N SER A 224 -1.33 11.41 -8.41
CA SER A 224 -2.17 12.53 -8.84
C SER A 224 -2.51 12.41 -10.33
N LEU A 225 -3.78 12.65 -10.66
CA LEU A 225 -4.26 12.83 -12.02
C LEU A 225 -4.59 14.29 -12.28
N THR A 226 -4.26 14.77 -13.47
CA THR A 226 -4.71 16.07 -13.94
C THR A 226 -6.21 16.06 -14.22
N ASP A 227 -6.85 17.22 -14.17
CA ASP A 227 -8.27 17.36 -14.51
C ASP A 227 -8.62 16.80 -15.91
N LYS A 228 -7.72 16.98 -16.88
CA LYS A 228 -7.89 16.41 -18.23
C LYS A 228 -7.92 14.86 -18.20
N GLU A 229 -7.06 14.23 -17.44
CA GLU A 229 -7.00 12.77 -17.31
C GLU A 229 -8.26 12.24 -16.60
N VAL A 230 -8.72 12.92 -15.56
CA VAL A 230 -9.97 12.57 -14.87
C VAL A 230 -11.16 12.63 -15.84
N LEU A 231 -11.23 13.69 -16.67
CA LEU A 231 -12.28 13.82 -17.67
C LEU A 231 -12.19 12.72 -18.75
N GLN A 232 -10.98 12.30 -19.14
CA GLN A 232 -10.79 11.20 -20.08
C GLN A 232 -11.31 9.88 -19.49
N VAL A 233 -10.96 9.56 -18.25
CA VAL A 233 -11.43 8.37 -17.54
C VAL A 233 -12.95 8.35 -17.46
N LYS A 234 -13.57 9.48 -17.09
CA LYS A 234 -15.03 9.62 -17.06
C LYS A 234 -15.69 9.45 -18.44
N LYS A 235 -15.09 10.01 -19.51
CA LYS A 235 -15.59 9.85 -20.89
C LYS A 235 -15.51 8.42 -21.40
N MET A 236 -14.54 7.62 -20.95
CA MET A 236 -14.44 6.19 -21.25
C MET A 236 -15.46 5.34 -20.51
N GLY A 237 -16.32 5.95 -19.68
CA GLY A 237 -17.34 5.24 -18.92
C GLY A 237 -16.80 4.48 -17.70
N HIS A 238 -15.54 4.69 -17.37
CA HIS A 238 -14.92 4.10 -16.18
C HIS A 238 -15.14 5.01 -14.98
N LYS A 239 -15.57 4.41 -13.89
CA LYS A 239 -15.49 5.05 -12.58
C LYS A 239 -14.05 4.91 -12.08
N ALA A 240 -13.62 5.81 -11.21
CA ALA A 240 -12.30 5.70 -10.58
C ALA A 240 -12.10 4.36 -9.85
N GLU A 241 -13.20 3.78 -9.39
CA GLU A 241 -13.27 2.48 -8.74
C GLU A 241 -12.94 1.30 -9.69
N ASP A 242 -13.10 1.50 -11.01
CA ASP A 242 -12.83 0.47 -12.03
C ASP A 242 -11.37 0.47 -12.52
N LEU A 243 -10.57 1.46 -12.12
CA LEU A 243 -9.17 1.57 -12.53
C LEU A 243 -8.35 0.45 -11.85
N THR A 244 -7.71 -0.38 -12.64
CA THR A 244 -6.73 -1.34 -12.13
C THR A 244 -5.37 -0.66 -12.08
N ALA A 245 -4.77 -0.64 -10.91
CA ALA A 245 -3.41 -0.12 -10.73
C ALA A 245 -2.43 -1.31 -10.64
N ARG A 246 -1.43 -1.30 -11.51
CA ARG A 246 -0.28 -2.21 -11.40
C ARG A 246 0.86 -1.42 -10.77
N ILE A 247 1.39 -1.92 -9.67
CA ILE A 247 2.42 -1.25 -8.89
C ILE A 247 3.76 -1.89 -9.22
N THR A 248 4.72 -1.08 -9.62
CA THR A 248 6.09 -1.51 -9.91
C THR A 248 7.03 -0.83 -8.92
N LEU A 249 7.78 -1.61 -8.17
CA LEU A 249 8.81 -1.13 -7.25
C LEU A 249 10.01 -0.54 -8.01
N ALA A 250 10.88 0.16 -7.30
CA ALA A 250 12.06 0.81 -7.88
C ALA A 250 13.06 -0.18 -8.51
N ASP A 251 13.07 -1.44 -8.08
CA ASP A 251 13.87 -2.54 -8.62
C ASP A 251 13.28 -3.21 -9.86
N GLY A 252 12.06 -2.79 -10.27
CA GLY A 252 11.32 -3.36 -11.39
C GLY A 252 10.42 -4.54 -11.02
N GLU A 253 10.37 -4.97 -9.76
CA GLU A 253 9.43 -5.98 -9.32
C GLU A 253 7.99 -5.43 -9.41
N VAL A 254 7.11 -6.21 -10.04
CA VAL A 254 5.67 -5.88 -10.12
C VAL A 254 4.97 -6.54 -8.96
N ILE A 255 4.31 -5.73 -8.15
CA ILE A 255 3.47 -6.23 -7.06
C ILE A 255 2.05 -6.34 -7.60
N ASP A 256 1.62 -7.56 -7.89
CA ASP A 256 0.21 -7.90 -8.17
C ASP A 256 -0.55 -8.06 -6.84
N GLU A 257 -0.37 -7.10 -5.95
CA GLU A 257 -1.01 -7.12 -4.63
C GLU A 257 -2.51 -6.89 -4.76
N LYS A 258 -3.24 -7.54 -3.87
CA LYS A 258 -4.69 -7.33 -3.76
C LYS A 258 -4.94 -5.90 -3.32
N VAL A 259 -5.50 -5.11 -4.20
CA VAL A 259 -6.05 -3.80 -3.86
C VAL A 259 -7.17 -4.01 -2.84
N VAL A 260 -7.00 -3.47 -1.65
CA VAL A 260 -7.97 -3.57 -0.55
C VAL A 260 -9.08 -2.54 -0.77
N ASP A 261 -8.68 -1.31 -1.08
CA ASP A 261 -9.60 -0.21 -1.35
C ASP A 261 -8.99 0.80 -2.31
N LYS A 262 -9.81 1.59 -2.99
CA LYS A 262 -9.38 2.68 -3.87
C LYS A 262 -10.44 3.76 -3.95
N PHE A 263 -10.00 4.99 -3.85
CA PHE A 263 -10.89 6.14 -3.92
C PHE A 263 -10.20 7.39 -4.48
N LEU A 264 -11.00 8.30 -5.00
CA LEU A 264 -10.56 9.64 -5.35
C LEU A 264 -10.65 10.56 -4.15
N ASN A 265 -9.69 11.49 -4.04
CA ASN A 265 -9.87 12.61 -3.13
C ASN A 265 -11.09 13.44 -3.56
N ASN A 266 -11.83 13.95 -2.59
CA ASN A 266 -12.99 14.81 -2.81
C ASN A 266 -12.63 16.26 -3.20
N GLU A 267 -11.34 16.63 -3.11
CA GLU A 267 -10.82 17.95 -3.40
C GLU A 267 -9.79 17.94 -4.53
N ILE A 268 -9.85 18.98 -5.37
CA ILE A 268 -8.83 19.27 -6.37
C ILE A 268 -7.78 20.15 -5.70
N ASN A 269 -6.52 19.77 -5.79
CA ASN A 269 -5.44 20.64 -5.38
C ASN A 269 -5.37 21.83 -6.35
N SER A 270 -5.76 23.02 -5.87
CA SER A 270 -5.86 24.22 -6.69
C SER A 270 -4.51 24.73 -7.20
N SER A 271 -3.41 24.41 -6.51
CA SER A 271 -2.06 24.84 -6.92
C SER A 271 -1.51 24.02 -8.08
N THR A 272 -1.88 22.74 -8.19
CA THR A 272 -1.39 21.82 -9.22
C THR A 272 -2.46 21.41 -10.22
N ALA A 273 -3.73 21.79 -10.01
CA ALA A 273 -4.90 21.39 -10.78
C ALA A 273 -4.98 19.85 -10.94
N THR A 274 -4.71 19.13 -9.85
CA THR A 274 -4.71 17.65 -9.81
C THR A 274 -5.64 17.11 -8.74
N VAL A 275 -6.15 15.91 -8.99
CA VAL A 275 -6.91 15.11 -8.02
C VAL A 275 -6.03 13.94 -7.59
N SER A 276 -5.92 13.73 -6.29
CA SER A 276 -5.21 12.57 -5.75
C SER A 276 -6.09 11.32 -5.80
N ILE A 277 -5.51 10.23 -6.24
CA ILE A 277 -6.10 8.90 -6.14
C ILE A 277 -5.33 8.14 -5.08
N PHE A 278 -6.06 7.47 -4.22
CA PHE A 278 -5.54 6.63 -3.17
C PHE A 278 -5.88 5.17 -3.46
N VAL A 279 -4.89 4.32 -3.34
CA VAL A 279 -5.02 2.87 -3.51
C VAL A 279 -4.43 2.21 -2.27
N ASP A 280 -5.27 1.55 -1.51
CA ASP A 280 -4.84 0.82 -0.33
C ASP A 280 -4.52 -0.61 -0.75
N VAL A 281 -3.30 -1.06 -0.46
CA VAL A 281 -2.78 -2.37 -0.86
C VAL A 281 -2.32 -3.15 0.37
N ASP A 282 -2.54 -4.45 0.36
CA ASP A 282 -1.98 -5.32 1.40
C ASP A 282 -0.46 -5.38 1.27
N ASN A 283 0.22 -5.22 2.39
CA ASN A 283 1.67 -5.22 2.50
C ASN A 283 2.15 -6.26 3.53
N SER A 284 1.52 -7.42 3.54
CA SER A 284 1.86 -8.51 4.46
C SER A 284 3.33 -8.93 4.33
N ASP A 285 3.89 -8.85 3.11
CA ASP A 285 5.29 -9.15 2.80
C ASP A 285 6.27 -8.03 3.18
N GLN A 286 5.77 -6.89 3.65
CA GLN A 286 6.55 -5.72 4.08
C GLN A 286 7.50 -5.16 3.00
N LYS A 287 7.15 -5.31 1.72
CA LYS A 287 7.93 -4.81 0.58
C LYS A 287 7.79 -3.30 0.41
N LEU A 288 6.62 -2.75 0.71
CA LEU A 288 6.37 -1.33 0.69
C LEU A 288 6.84 -0.70 1.99
N ILE A 289 7.61 0.36 1.88
CA ILE A 289 8.11 1.14 3.01
C ILE A 289 7.51 2.55 2.91
N PRO A 290 6.96 3.09 4.01
CA PRO A 290 6.46 4.46 4.02
C PRO A 290 7.54 5.46 3.58
N GLY A 291 7.18 6.39 2.72
CA GLY A 291 8.11 7.37 2.19
C GLY A 291 8.80 6.99 0.88
N ASN A 292 8.65 5.76 0.42
CA ASN A 292 9.19 5.34 -0.87
C ASN A 292 8.34 5.84 -2.04
N TYR A 293 9.00 5.97 -3.18
CA TYR A 293 8.35 6.20 -4.46
C TYR A 293 8.25 4.89 -5.22
N VAL A 294 7.08 4.64 -5.82
CA VAL A 294 6.81 3.50 -6.68
C VAL A 294 6.20 3.98 -7.99
N GLN A 295 6.26 3.17 -9.02
CA GLN A 295 5.57 3.45 -10.27
C GLN A 295 4.22 2.74 -10.27
N SER A 296 3.14 3.51 -10.42
CA SER A 296 1.80 2.94 -10.60
C SER A 296 1.39 3.08 -12.06
N ALA A 297 1.15 1.95 -12.72
CA ALA A 297 0.57 1.92 -14.05
C ALA A 297 -0.94 1.80 -13.92
N ILE A 298 -1.65 2.85 -14.34
CA ILE A 298 -3.11 2.88 -14.35
C ILE A 298 -3.57 2.27 -15.66
N LEU A 299 -4.24 1.14 -15.59
CA LEU A 299 -4.83 0.49 -16.74
C LEU A 299 -6.17 1.17 -17.04
N THR A 300 -6.22 1.93 -18.13
CA THR A 300 -7.40 2.73 -18.54
C THR A 300 -8.26 2.00 -19.57
N GLY A 301 -8.41 0.70 -19.47
CA GLY A 301 -9.22 -0.06 -20.43
C GLY A 301 -9.43 -1.50 -20.02
N LYS A 302 -10.32 -2.20 -20.74
CA LYS A 302 -10.41 -3.64 -20.62
C LYS A 302 -9.11 -4.27 -21.11
N PRO A 303 -8.65 -5.37 -20.50
CA PRO A 303 -7.47 -6.08 -20.97
C PRO A 303 -7.54 -6.33 -22.47
N THR A 304 -6.62 -5.76 -23.21
CA THR A 304 -6.55 -5.91 -24.67
C THR A 304 -5.31 -6.72 -24.99
N TYR A 305 -5.54 -7.95 -25.42
CA TYR A 305 -4.45 -8.84 -25.83
C TYR A 305 -4.23 -8.72 -27.33
N SER A 306 -3.01 -8.48 -27.73
CA SER A 306 -2.64 -8.47 -29.16
C SER A 306 -1.38 -9.29 -29.39
N VAL A 307 -1.29 -9.79 -30.62
CA VAL A 307 -0.10 -10.50 -31.08
C VAL A 307 0.99 -9.47 -31.34
N VAL A 308 2.05 -9.50 -30.56
CA VAL A 308 3.21 -8.63 -30.74
C VAL A 308 4.24 -9.33 -31.61
N VAL A 309 4.68 -8.63 -32.66
CA VAL A 309 5.76 -9.07 -33.56
C VAL A 309 7.01 -8.28 -33.14
N PRO A 310 8.19 -8.90 -33.00
CA PRO A 310 9.42 -8.23 -32.64
C PRO A 310 9.88 -7.24 -33.71
#